data_6d471f7555c5a89397643923d61b3727
#
_entry.id   6d471f7555c5a89397643923d61b3727
#
_cell.length_a   1.000
_cell.length_b   1.000
_cell.length_c   1.000
_cell.angle_alpha   90.00
_cell.angle_beta   90.00
_cell.angle_gamma   90.00
#
_symmetry.space_group_name_H-M   'P 1'
#
loop_
_entity.id
_entity.type
_entity.pdbx_description
1 polymer ?
#
loop_
_entity_poly.entity_id
_entity_poly.type
_entity_poly.pdbx_seq_one_letter_code
_entity_poly.pdbx_strand_id
1 'polypeptide(L)'
;MNPFLFSSSASNNRSDSSVATGDKTEAQSPAPRILVVDDEKVIADTIVQILNRNGFIAEAAYGGEEAIEKARRHCPDLVLSDVLMPQIDGVEAAIAIRQLCPDTRIILFSGQSATVEILARARERGHTFELLPKPIHPTQLIKHLREN
;
A
#
# COMPACT_ATOMS: atom_id res chain seq x y z
N MET A 1 -24.29 -8.95 -45.89
CA MET A 1 -24.23 -8.96 -45.47
C MET A 1 -24.19 -8.67 -44.92
N ASN A 2 -24.13 -8.49 -44.55
CA ASN A 2 -24.05 -8.28 -43.79
C ASN A 2 -24.00 -7.95 -43.18
N PRO A 3 -24.16 -7.94 -43.28
CA PRO A 3 -24.03 -7.68 -42.55
C PRO A 3 -24.08 -7.33 -41.85
N PHE A 4 -23.92 -7.20 -41.60
CA PHE A 4 -23.85 -7.00 -40.87
C PHE A 4 -24.00 -6.86 -40.22
N LEU A 5 -23.96 -6.77 -40.39
CA LEU A 5 -24.03 -6.76 -39.68
C LEU A 5 -24.17 -6.60 -39.07
N PHE A 6 -24.11 -6.58 -38.97
CA PHE A 6 -24.23 -6.50 -38.27
C PHE A 6 -24.43 -6.42 -37.62
N SER A 7 -24.46 -6.34 -37.68
CA SER A 7 -24.65 -6.42 -36.94
C SER A 7 -24.76 -6.28 -36.25
N SER A 8 -24.79 -6.25 -36.23
CA SER A 8 -24.90 -6.34 -35.41
C SER A 8 -24.94 -6.16 -34.71
N SER A 9 -24.93 -6.07 -34.64
CA SER A 9 -24.90 -6.13 -33.84
C SER A 9 -24.84 -5.92 -33.11
N ALA A 10 -24.93 -5.82 -33.12
CA ALA A 10 -24.83 -5.85 -32.26
C ALA A 10 -24.78 -5.65 -31.55
N SER A 11 -24.78 -5.47 -31.53
CA SER A 11 -24.74 -5.45 -30.73
C SER A 11 -24.74 -5.31 -30.00
N ASN A 12 -24.77 -5.16 -29.92
CA ASN A 12 -24.69 -5.11 -29.08
C ASN A 12 -24.64 -4.99 -28.35
N ASN A 13 -24.61 -4.88 -28.16
CA ASN A 13 -24.47 -4.81 -27.31
C ASN A 13 -24.41 -4.61 -26.55
N ARG A 14 -24.34 -4.50 -26.50
CA ARG A 14 -24.10 -4.35 -25.61
C ARG A 14 -24.20 -4.07 -24.82
N SER A 15 -24.41 -4.00 -24.64
CA SER A 15 -24.31 -3.86 -23.82
C SER A 15 -24.33 -3.59 -23.06
N ASP A 16 -24.39 -3.55 -22.85
CA ASP A 16 -24.19 -3.40 -22.06
C ASP A 16 -24.12 -3.14 -21.36
N SER A 17 -24.19 -3.14 -21.16
CA SER A 17 -23.89 -3.02 -20.35
C SER A 17 -23.75 -2.68 -19.69
N SER A 18 -23.83 -2.65 -19.48
CA SER A 18 -23.49 -2.49 -18.80
C SER A 18 -23.37 -2.08 -18.27
N VAL A 19 -23.46 -2.03 -18.09
CA VAL A 19 -23.15 -1.75 -17.57
C VAL A 19 -23.00 -1.36 -17.06
N ALA A 20 -22.99 -1.27 -16.78
CA ALA A 20 -22.64 -1.00 -16.24
C ALA A 20 -22.35 -0.59 -15.74
N THR A 21 -22.30 -0.54 -15.42
CA THR A 21 -21.86 -0.22 -14.96
C THR A 21 -21.43 0.38 -14.70
N GLY A 22 -21.34 0.50 -14.42
CA GLY A 22 -20.71 0.86 -14.02
C GLY A 22 -20.28 1.58 -13.70
N ASP A 23 -20.32 1.68 -13.61
CA ASP A 23 -19.80 2.18 -13.36
C ASP A 23 -19.25 2.57 -13.12
N LYS A 24 -19.16 2.48 -12.81
CA LYS A 24 -18.57 2.59 -12.45
C LYS A 24 -17.72 2.88 -12.63
N THR A 25 -17.53 2.80 -12.71
CA THR A 25 -16.81 2.81 -12.83
C THR A 25 -15.99 3.05 -13.16
N GLU A 26 -16.19 2.61 -13.36
CA GLU A 26 -15.43 2.82 -13.74
C GLU A 26 -14.40 3.60 -13.82
N ALA A 27 -14.45 3.80 -14.24
CA ALA A 27 -13.37 4.77 -14.07
C ALA A 27 -12.79 4.68 -12.70
N GLN A 28 -12.97 3.58 -12.14
CA GLN A 28 -12.48 3.34 -10.80
C GLN A 28 -11.04 2.90 -10.85
N SER A 29 -10.24 3.51 -10.00
CA SER A 29 -8.87 3.09 -9.81
C SER A 29 -8.85 1.69 -9.22
N PRO A 30 -7.86 0.87 -9.56
CA PRO A 30 -7.68 -0.39 -8.85
C PRO A 30 -7.53 -0.14 -7.35
N ALA A 31 -7.89 -1.13 -6.54
CA ALA A 31 -7.69 -1.03 -5.11
C ALA A 31 -6.22 -0.78 -4.79
N PRO A 32 -5.90 0.13 -3.85
CA PRO A 32 -4.51 0.41 -3.52
C PRO A 32 -3.82 -0.82 -2.94
N ARG A 33 -2.58 -1.01 -3.36
CA ARG A 33 -1.74 -2.10 -2.88
C ARG A 33 -0.86 -1.61 -1.75
N ILE A 34 -0.94 -2.30 -0.61
CA ILE A 34 -0.23 -1.91 0.60
C ILE A 34 0.69 -3.04 1.04
N LEU A 35 1.94 -2.70 1.27
CA LEU A 35 2.91 -3.62 1.84
C LEU A 35 3.04 -3.29 3.33
N VAL A 36 2.70 -4.24 4.19
CA VAL A 36 2.76 -4.08 5.63
C VAL A 36 4.01 -4.78 6.14
N VAL A 37 4.88 -4.03 6.80
CA VAL A 37 6.20 -4.53 7.21
C VAL A 37 6.30 -4.51 8.73
N ASP A 38 6.43 -5.69 9.33
CA ASP A 38 6.61 -5.83 10.77
C ASP A 38 7.21 -7.20 11.03
N ASP A 39 8.25 -7.25 11.87
CA ASP A 39 8.90 -8.53 12.18
C ASP A 39 8.05 -9.41 13.10
N GLU A 40 7.05 -8.84 13.75
CA GLU A 40 6.08 -9.62 14.52
C GLU A 40 4.97 -10.07 13.57
N LYS A 41 5.01 -11.34 13.19
CA LYS A 41 4.11 -11.86 12.17
C LYS A 41 2.64 -11.68 12.52
N VAL A 42 2.29 -11.86 13.79
CA VAL A 42 0.91 -11.69 14.23
C VAL A 42 0.42 -10.29 13.97
N ILE A 43 1.27 -9.29 14.24
CA ILE A 43 0.90 -7.89 14.02
C ILE A 43 0.76 -7.61 12.53
N ALA A 44 1.74 -8.01 11.73
CA ALA A 44 1.67 -7.79 10.29
C ALA A 44 0.43 -8.44 9.68
N ASP A 45 0.19 -9.72 10.03
CA ASP A 45 -0.92 -10.46 9.47
C ASP A 45 -2.26 -9.87 9.89
N THR A 46 -2.36 -9.39 11.13
CA THR A 46 -3.59 -8.78 11.63
C THR A 46 -3.89 -7.50 10.86
N ILE A 47 -2.88 -6.67 10.65
CA ILE A 47 -3.06 -5.43 9.89
C ILE A 47 -3.45 -5.74 8.46
N VAL A 48 -2.80 -6.74 7.84
CA VAL A 48 -3.14 -7.16 6.47
C VAL A 48 -4.60 -7.58 6.38
N GLN A 49 -5.09 -8.37 7.34
CA GLN A 49 -6.49 -8.79 7.33
C GLN A 49 -7.44 -7.60 7.42
N ILE A 50 -7.13 -6.65 8.29
CA ILE A 50 -7.96 -5.47 8.45
C ILE A 50 -8.00 -4.66 7.16
N LEU A 51 -6.86 -4.47 6.53
CA LEU A 51 -6.78 -3.71 5.29
C LEU A 51 -7.53 -4.39 4.16
N ASN A 52 -7.37 -5.71 4.04
CA ASN A 52 -8.06 -6.45 2.98
C ASN A 52 -9.58 -6.40 3.15
N ARG A 53 -10.07 -6.37 4.39
CA ARG A 53 -11.51 -6.24 4.65
C ARG A 53 -12.05 -4.87 4.34
N ASN A 54 -11.15 -3.88 4.19
CA ASN A 54 -11.55 -2.50 4.00
C ASN A 54 -11.24 -1.98 2.61
N GLY A 55 -11.09 -2.86 1.63
CA GLY A 55 -11.01 -2.47 0.23
C GLY A 55 -9.59 -2.25 -0.28
N PHE A 56 -8.58 -2.56 0.51
CA PHE A 56 -7.18 -2.50 0.06
C PHE A 56 -6.71 -3.88 -0.35
N ILE A 57 -5.62 -3.94 -1.06
CA ILE A 57 -4.93 -5.19 -1.37
C ILE A 57 -3.64 -5.18 -0.58
N ALA A 58 -3.63 -5.89 0.55
CA ALA A 58 -2.51 -5.83 1.48
C ALA A 58 -1.74 -7.14 1.50
N GLU A 59 -0.44 -7.01 1.68
CA GLU A 59 0.49 -8.13 1.76
C GLU A 59 1.49 -7.85 2.86
N ALA A 60 1.92 -8.90 3.58
CA ALA A 60 2.85 -8.75 4.68
C ALA A 60 4.29 -9.01 4.24
N ALA A 61 5.22 -8.29 4.83
CA ALA A 61 6.64 -8.63 4.83
C ALA A 61 7.10 -8.64 6.28
N TYR A 62 7.90 -9.62 6.65
CA TYR A 62 8.23 -9.83 8.05
C TYR A 62 9.61 -9.30 8.42
N GLY A 63 10.12 -8.38 7.61
CA GLY A 63 11.38 -7.73 7.86
C GLY A 63 11.74 -6.80 6.72
N GLY A 64 12.79 -5.99 6.95
CA GLY A 64 13.19 -5.00 5.95
C GLY A 64 13.67 -5.60 4.65
N GLU A 65 14.42 -6.70 4.72
CA GLU A 65 14.94 -7.33 3.51
C GLU A 65 13.84 -7.89 2.65
N GLU A 66 12.87 -8.56 3.29
CA GLU A 66 11.74 -9.11 2.56
C GLU A 66 10.91 -7.98 1.93
N ALA A 67 10.75 -6.88 2.67
CA ALA A 67 10.01 -5.72 2.16
C ALA A 67 10.67 -5.15 0.91
N ILE A 68 11.99 -4.99 0.95
CA ILE A 68 12.74 -4.46 -0.19
C ILE A 68 12.59 -5.39 -1.39
N GLU A 69 12.69 -6.68 -1.17
CA GLU A 69 12.59 -7.64 -2.25
C GLU A 69 11.20 -7.65 -2.87
N LYS A 70 10.16 -7.57 -2.06
CA LYS A 70 8.79 -7.52 -2.59
C LYS A 70 8.54 -6.23 -3.37
N ALA A 71 9.06 -5.11 -2.87
CA ALA A 71 8.94 -3.84 -3.58
C ALA A 71 9.70 -3.86 -4.91
N ARG A 72 10.85 -4.55 -4.92
CA ARG A 72 11.63 -4.67 -6.16
C ARG A 72 10.85 -5.42 -7.24
N ARG A 73 10.10 -6.44 -6.85
CA ARG A 73 9.30 -7.21 -7.80
C ARG A 73 8.10 -6.44 -8.28
N HIS A 74 7.48 -5.67 -7.42
CA HIS A 74 6.28 -4.93 -7.76
C HIS A 74 6.13 -3.79 -6.75
N CYS A 75 6.28 -2.57 -7.20
CA CYS A 75 6.17 -1.41 -6.33
C CYS A 75 4.77 -1.32 -5.76
N PRO A 76 4.64 -1.25 -4.43
CA PRO A 76 3.33 -1.03 -3.82
C PRO A 76 2.93 0.43 -3.96
N ASP A 77 1.63 0.71 -3.77
CA ASP A 77 1.16 2.09 -3.71
C ASP A 77 1.54 2.72 -2.39
N LEU A 78 1.57 1.91 -1.32
CA LEU A 78 1.87 2.39 0.00
C LEU A 78 2.61 1.32 0.80
N VAL A 79 3.58 1.76 1.59
CA VAL A 79 4.25 0.92 2.58
C VAL A 79 3.89 1.41 3.95
N LEU A 80 3.49 0.48 4.82
CA LEU A 80 3.22 0.74 6.23
C LEU A 80 4.19 -0.10 7.03
N SER A 81 5.17 0.52 7.67
CA SER A 81 6.28 -0.21 8.26
C SER A 81 6.56 0.18 9.70
N ASP A 82 6.83 -0.82 10.53
CA ASP A 82 7.41 -0.58 11.84
C ASP A 82 8.82 0.00 11.66
N VAL A 83 9.22 0.87 12.57
CA VAL A 83 10.56 1.46 12.55
C VAL A 83 11.59 0.51 13.12
N LEU A 84 11.29 -0.11 14.27
CA LEU A 84 12.27 -0.95 14.96
C LEU A 84 12.12 -2.40 14.55
N MET A 85 13.07 -2.89 13.77
CA MET A 85 13.10 -4.27 13.32
C MET A 85 14.54 -4.77 13.36
N PRO A 86 14.75 -6.09 13.54
CA PRO A 86 16.10 -6.64 13.52
C PRO A 86 16.75 -6.46 12.15
N GLN A 87 18.07 -6.41 12.12
CA GLN A 87 18.90 -6.36 10.93
C GLN A 87 18.76 -5.03 10.19
N ILE A 88 17.72 -4.87 9.39
CA ILE A 88 17.47 -3.61 8.68
C ILE A 88 16.25 -2.97 9.32
N ASP A 89 16.43 -1.79 9.94
CA ASP A 89 15.31 -1.10 10.55
C ASP A 89 14.38 -0.51 9.48
N GLY A 90 13.20 -0.05 9.93
CA GLY A 90 12.18 0.42 9.03
C GLY A 90 12.58 1.64 8.23
N VAL A 91 13.45 2.50 8.77
CA VAL A 91 13.91 3.69 8.06
C VAL A 91 14.84 3.29 6.93
N GLU A 92 15.77 2.37 7.19
CA GLU A 92 16.69 1.90 6.15
C GLU A 92 15.90 1.21 5.04
N ALA A 93 14.94 0.38 5.40
CA ALA A 93 14.09 -0.27 4.41
C ALA A 93 13.29 0.74 3.61
N ALA A 94 12.75 1.76 4.29
CA ALA A 94 11.96 2.80 3.63
C ALA A 94 12.80 3.60 2.62
N ILE A 95 14.04 3.92 2.98
CA ILE A 95 14.93 4.64 2.07
C ILE A 95 15.21 3.80 0.84
N ALA A 96 15.51 2.51 1.03
CA ALA A 96 15.77 1.61 -0.08
C ALA A 96 14.56 1.48 -0.99
N ILE A 97 13.38 1.35 -0.40
CA ILE A 97 12.14 1.21 -1.19
C ILE A 97 11.85 2.51 -1.95
N ARG A 98 12.09 3.66 -1.34
CA ARG A 98 11.88 4.94 -2.03
C ARG A 98 12.79 5.09 -3.24
N GLN A 99 13.99 4.57 -3.16
CA GLN A 99 14.91 4.61 -4.30
C GLN A 99 14.45 3.69 -5.42
N LEU A 100 13.87 2.55 -5.07
CA LEU A 100 13.33 1.61 -6.07
C LEU A 100 11.98 2.08 -6.63
N CYS A 101 11.18 2.69 -5.79
CA CYS A 101 9.78 3.02 -6.08
C CYS A 101 9.50 4.46 -5.65
N PRO A 102 9.95 5.45 -6.44
CA PRO A 102 9.86 6.86 -6.01
C PRO A 102 8.44 7.35 -5.71
N ASP A 103 7.42 6.73 -6.33
CA ASP A 103 6.05 7.18 -6.15
C ASP A 103 5.33 6.50 -5.01
N THR A 104 5.96 5.52 -4.35
CA THR A 104 5.35 4.82 -3.23
C THR A 104 5.24 5.75 -2.03
N ARG A 105 4.04 5.83 -1.45
CA ARG A 105 3.84 6.55 -0.20
C ARG A 105 4.32 5.66 0.93
N ILE A 106 5.07 6.23 1.87
CA ILE A 106 5.65 5.46 2.97
C ILE A 106 5.22 6.06 4.29
N ILE A 107 4.63 5.21 5.15
CA ILE A 107 4.20 5.59 6.48
C ILE A 107 4.93 4.67 7.47
N LEU A 108 5.60 5.28 8.44
CA LEU A 108 6.28 4.55 9.50
C LEU A 108 5.46 4.65 10.78
N PHE A 109 5.38 3.55 11.54
CA PHE A 109 4.68 3.62 12.82
C PHE A 109 5.61 3.18 13.94
N SER A 110 5.50 3.88 15.07
CA SER A 110 6.40 3.65 16.18
C SER A 110 5.85 4.27 17.45
N GLY A 111 6.16 3.62 18.57
CA GLY A 111 5.83 4.15 19.88
C GLY A 111 7.05 4.49 20.71
N GLN A 112 8.22 4.46 20.11
CA GLN A 112 9.46 4.61 20.86
C GLN A 112 10.10 5.97 20.62
N SER A 113 10.54 6.61 21.71
CA SER A 113 11.24 7.88 21.58
C SER A 113 12.56 7.75 20.82
N ALA A 114 13.18 6.57 20.87
CA ALA A 114 14.41 6.32 20.14
C ALA A 114 14.27 6.51 18.63
N THR A 115 13.05 6.41 18.12
CA THR A 115 12.82 6.59 16.69
C THR A 115 13.05 8.02 16.23
N VAL A 116 12.98 9.00 17.14
CA VAL A 116 13.22 10.39 16.80
C VAL A 116 14.64 10.56 16.24
N GLU A 117 15.61 9.90 16.87
CA GLU A 117 16.98 9.98 16.39
C GLU A 117 17.15 9.32 15.04
N ILE A 118 16.50 8.15 14.84
CA ILE A 118 16.55 7.45 13.58
C ILE A 118 15.96 8.31 12.47
N LEU A 119 14.80 8.93 12.73
CA LEU A 119 14.15 9.79 11.74
C LEU A 119 14.98 11.03 11.45
N ALA A 120 15.67 11.57 12.45
CA ALA A 120 16.55 12.71 12.24
C ALA A 120 17.70 12.35 11.29
N ARG A 121 18.27 11.16 11.46
CA ARG A 121 19.31 10.71 10.56
C ARG A 121 18.81 10.52 9.14
N ALA A 122 17.59 10.03 8.98
CA ALA A 122 17.01 9.91 7.66
C ALA A 122 16.84 11.29 7.02
N ARG A 123 16.42 12.26 7.80
CA ARG A 123 16.22 13.63 7.31
C ARG A 123 17.54 14.25 6.88
N GLU A 124 18.61 13.97 7.60
CA GLU A 124 19.95 14.44 7.21
C GLU A 124 20.40 13.86 5.89
N ARG A 125 19.88 12.68 5.53
CA ARG A 125 20.17 12.04 4.25
C ARG A 125 19.17 12.44 3.16
N GLY A 126 18.31 13.43 3.44
CA GLY A 126 17.39 13.95 2.46
C GLY A 126 16.03 13.25 2.40
N HIS A 127 15.71 12.47 3.43
CA HIS A 127 14.44 11.71 3.43
C HIS A 127 13.55 12.12 4.57
N THR A 128 12.25 12.34 4.25
CA THR A 128 11.23 12.56 5.26
C THR A 128 10.13 11.54 5.06
N PHE A 129 9.55 11.08 6.16
CA PHE A 129 8.51 10.06 6.13
C PHE A 129 7.35 10.47 7.01
N GLU A 130 6.14 10.04 6.62
CA GLU A 130 4.98 10.17 7.49
C GLU A 130 5.14 9.23 8.67
N LEU A 131 4.66 9.67 9.82
CA LEU A 131 4.80 8.89 11.05
C LEU A 131 3.44 8.77 11.73
N LEU A 132 3.08 7.55 12.14
CA LEU A 132 1.91 7.29 12.95
C LEU A 132 2.37 6.72 14.29
N PRO A 133 1.82 7.23 15.39
CA PRO A 133 2.19 6.69 16.70
C PRO A 133 1.51 5.36 16.98
N LYS A 134 2.18 4.49 17.74
CA LYS A 134 1.58 3.28 18.29
C LYS A 134 0.96 3.61 19.64
N PRO A 135 -0.08 2.91 20.04
CA PRO A 135 -0.83 1.89 19.31
C PRO A 135 -1.74 2.52 18.27
N ILE A 136 -1.94 1.81 17.16
CA ILE A 136 -2.79 2.30 16.08
C ILE A 136 -4.11 1.55 16.11
N HIS A 137 -5.21 2.28 16.27
CA HIS A 137 -6.52 1.68 16.20
C HIS A 137 -6.90 1.44 14.76
N PRO A 138 -7.52 0.28 14.44
CA PRO A 138 -7.85 -0.04 13.06
C PRO A 138 -8.69 1.01 12.36
N THR A 139 -9.69 1.57 13.03
CA THR A 139 -10.53 2.59 12.41
C THR A 139 -9.75 3.86 12.09
N GLN A 140 -8.84 4.24 12.96
CA GLN A 140 -8.01 5.41 12.73
C GLN A 140 -7.03 5.17 11.59
N LEU A 141 -6.47 3.97 11.51
CA LEU A 141 -5.57 3.61 10.43
C LEU A 141 -6.28 3.70 9.09
N ILE A 142 -7.44 3.08 8.98
CA ILE A 142 -8.22 3.09 7.74
C ILE A 142 -8.55 4.52 7.33
N LYS A 143 -8.99 5.34 8.30
CA LYS A 143 -9.32 6.72 8.02
C LYS A 143 -8.10 7.48 7.49
N HIS A 144 -6.95 7.30 8.13
CA HIS A 144 -5.73 7.98 7.72
C HIS A 144 -5.33 7.59 6.30
N LEU A 145 -5.44 6.31 5.97
CA LEU A 145 -5.07 5.83 4.64
C LEU A 145 -6.00 6.37 3.57
N ARG A 146 -7.26 6.59 3.91
CA ARG A 146 -8.24 7.10 2.95
C ARG A 146 -8.20 8.61 2.76
N GLU A 147 -7.58 9.33 3.68
CA GLU A 147 -7.53 10.78 3.61
C GLU A 147 -6.57 11.30 2.55
N ASN A 148 -5.79 10.45 1.99
CA ASN A 148 -4.91 10.81 0.90
C ASN A 148 -4.94 9.76 -0.17
#